data_a6e15f13d0e6c0f92e0c6430c348026a
#
_entry.id   a6e15f13d0e6c0f92e0c6430c348026a
#
_cell.length_a   1.000
_cell.length_b   1.000
_cell.length_c   1.000
_cell.angle_alpha   90.00
_cell.angle_beta   90.00
_cell.angle_gamma   90.00
#
_symmetry.space_group_name_H-M   'P 1'
#
loop_
_entity.id
_entity.type
_entity.pdbx_description
1 polymer ?
#
loop_
_entity_poly.entity_id
_entity_poly.type
_entity_poly.pdbx_seq_one_letter_code
_entity_poly.pdbx_strand_id
1 'polypeptide(L)'
;MIEIKNAVMQFDGKNALDGITLSIPAGCAYGLLGSNGAGKSTLFNAIAGSFFTDSGKIVLDGEDITLKPEFKRARKIGRLFQDPMRGSAPDMTIEENLALAAGSGGWLSHVKKSDRDAFRERLSLLKMGLEDRMTQPVGLLSGGQRQALTLMMATYNPPKLLLLDEHTAALDPVTADTVLDITKKVVKENSLTCLMITHNMQSALELGNRTVMMADGRIIFDTSEEEREKLSVNDLLRIFKENVGKALDNDRMLLT
;
A
#
# COMPACT_ATOMS: atom_id res chain seq x y z
N MET A 1 4.94 -9.87 -10.41
CA MET A 1 4.24 -10.97 -9.73
C MET A 1 4.82 -11.17 -8.34
N ILE A 2 3.98 -11.38 -7.32
CA ILE A 2 4.42 -11.82 -5.99
C ILE A 2 3.73 -13.15 -5.64
N GLU A 3 4.50 -14.08 -5.07
CA GLU A 3 4.01 -15.36 -4.55
C GLU A 3 4.43 -15.52 -3.10
N ILE A 4 3.47 -15.86 -2.25
CA ILE A 4 3.66 -16.19 -0.84
C ILE A 4 3.22 -17.64 -0.68
N LYS A 5 4.05 -18.49 -0.11
CA LYS A 5 3.81 -19.93 0.02
C LYS A 5 3.95 -20.36 1.47
N ASN A 6 2.85 -20.77 2.09
CA ASN A 6 2.78 -21.28 3.46
C ASN A 6 3.51 -20.40 4.49
N ALA A 7 3.34 -19.08 4.41
CA ALA A 7 3.99 -18.17 5.35
C ALA A 7 3.37 -18.31 6.74
N VAL A 8 4.24 -18.61 7.72
CA VAL A 8 3.88 -18.69 9.14
C VAL A 8 4.71 -17.68 9.92
N MET A 9 4.06 -17.00 10.87
CA MET A 9 4.71 -16.09 11.78
C MET A 9 4.02 -16.09 13.13
N GLN A 10 4.77 -16.25 14.22
CA GLN A 10 4.24 -16.32 15.58
C GLN A 10 4.76 -15.16 16.42
N PHE A 11 3.91 -14.65 17.29
CA PHE A 11 4.25 -13.74 18.36
C PHE A 11 3.67 -14.28 19.67
N ASP A 12 4.49 -14.45 20.67
CA ASP A 12 4.08 -14.93 22.01
C ASP A 12 3.22 -16.20 21.96
N GLY A 13 3.58 -17.13 21.07
CA GLY A 13 2.89 -18.42 20.92
C GLY A 13 1.56 -18.36 20.11
N LYS A 14 1.20 -17.19 19.56
CA LYS A 14 0.05 -17.05 18.68
C LYS A 14 0.48 -16.86 17.24
N ASN A 15 -0.19 -17.56 16.33
CA ASN A 15 0.05 -17.37 14.90
C ASN A 15 -0.54 -16.04 14.43
N ALA A 16 0.30 -15.07 14.11
CA ALA A 16 -0.11 -13.85 13.44
C ALA A 16 -0.27 -14.06 11.92
N LEU A 17 0.48 -15.02 11.34
CA LEU A 17 0.27 -15.60 10.03
C LEU A 17 0.26 -17.12 10.20
N ASP A 18 -0.74 -17.79 9.64
CA ASP A 18 -0.96 -19.22 9.80
C ASP A 18 -1.12 -19.91 8.44
N GLY A 19 0.02 -20.15 7.78
CA GLY A 19 0.08 -20.83 6.50
C GLY A 19 -0.44 -20.00 5.32
N ILE A 20 -0.22 -18.68 5.32
CA ILE A 20 -0.66 -17.81 4.24
C ILE A 20 -0.06 -18.24 2.91
N THR A 21 -0.95 -18.51 1.95
CA THR A 21 -0.60 -18.75 0.55
C THR A 21 -1.39 -17.78 -0.32
N LEU A 22 -0.68 -16.90 -1.05
CA LEU A 22 -1.27 -15.86 -1.87
C LEU A 22 -0.40 -15.61 -3.10
N SER A 23 -1.02 -15.50 -4.26
CA SER A 23 -0.33 -15.12 -5.51
C SER A 23 -1.02 -13.92 -6.14
N ILE A 24 -0.25 -12.86 -6.41
CA ILE A 24 -0.73 -11.67 -7.11
C ILE A 24 0.02 -11.58 -8.44
N PRO A 25 -0.64 -11.79 -9.58
CA PRO A 25 -0.04 -11.63 -10.91
C PRO A 25 0.50 -10.22 -11.14
N ALA A 26 1.44 -10.09 -12.07
CA ALA A 26 1.96 -8.78 -12.45
C ALA A 26 0.83 -7.90 -13.03
N GLY A 27 0.79 -6.62 -12.63
CA GLY A 27 -0.20 -5.66 -13.08
C GLY A 27 -1.58 -5.80 -12.42
N CYS A 28 -1.76 -6.75 -11.48
CA CYS A 28 -3.01 -6.88 -10.74
C CYS A 28 -2.97 -6.09 -9.43
N ALA A 29 -4.11 -5.53 -9.06
CA ALA A 29 -4.33 -4.86 -7.78
C ALA A 29 -5.28 -5.70 -6.91
N TYR A 30 -4.89 -5.99 -5.66
CA TYR A 30 -5.67 -6.74 -4.71
C TYR A 30 -6.06 -5.88 -3.52
N GLY A 31 -7.34 -5.88 -3.17
CA GLY A 31 -7.84 -5.34 -1.91
C GLY A 31 -7.77 -6.40 -0.81
N LEU A 32 -7.08 -6.10 0.28
CA LEU A 32 -6.95 -6.96 1.46
C LEU A 32 -7.80 -6.42 2.60
N LEU A 33 -8.85 -7.13 2.92
CA LEU A 33 -9.81 -6.82 3.99
C LEU A 33 -9.57 -7.74 5.21
N GLY A 34 -10.06 -7.34 6.36
CA GLY A 34 -10.03 -8.15 7.58
C GLY A 34 -10.15 -7.28 8.83
N SER A 35 -10.57 -7.88 9.94
CA SER A 35 -10.66 -7.19 11.25
C SER A 35 -9.30 -6.74 11.77
N ASN A 36 -9.32 -5.90 12.79
CA ASN A 36 -8.11 -5.57 13.54
C ASN A 36 -7.56 -6.85 14.17
N GLY A 37 -6.23 -7.04 14.06
CA GLY A 37 -5.58 -8.28 14.54
C GLY A 37 -5.65 -9.46 13.57
N ALA A 38 -6.30 -9.35 12.40
CA ALA A 38 -6.38 -10.44 11.41
C ALA A 38 -5.04 -10.86 10.78
N GLY A 39 -3.94 -10.12 11.03
CA GLY A 39 -2.61 -10.42 10.48
C GLY A 39 -2.24 -9.60 9.25
N LYS A 40 -3.09 -8.65 8.78
CA LYS A 40 -2.84 -7.85 7.58
C LYS A 40 -1.52 -7.08 7.61
N SER A 41 -1.30 -6.28 8.66
CA SER A 41 -0.05 -5.50 8.82
C SER A 41 1.16 -6.41 9.04
N THR A 42 0.98 -7.58 9.66
CA THR A 42 2.03 -8.60 9.78
C THR A 42 2.42 -9.12 8.41
N LEU A 43 1.45 -9.44 7.55
CA LEU A 43 1.69 -9.86 6.17
C LEU A 43 2.44 -8.77 5.39
N PHE A 44 2.04 -7.49 5.49
CA PHE A 44 2.74 -6.39 4.85
C PHE A 44 4.18 -6.25 5.32
N ASN A 45 4.41 -6.32 6.62
CA ASN A 45 5.75 -6.23 7.19
C ASN A 45 6.63 -7.44 6.79
N ALA A 46 6.03 -8.64 6.69
CA ALA A 46 6.73 -9.82 6.17
C ALA A 46 7.10 -9.66 4.69
N ILE A 47 6.21 -9.10 3.84
CA ILE A 47 6.50 -8.80 2.44
C ILE A 47 7.57 -7.71 2.32
N ALA A 48 7.44 -6.62 3.08
CA ALA A 48 8.39 -5.50 3.07
C ALA A 48 9.78 -5.88 3.63
N GLY A 49 9.86 -6.91 4.49
CA GLY A 49 11.10 -7.37 5.11
C GLY A 49 11.43 -6.68 6.42
N SER A 50 10.46 -6.00 7.02
CA SER A 50 10.56 -5.48 8.40
C SER A 50 10.55 -6.61 9.43
N PHE A 51 9.93 -7.75 9.07
CA PHE A 51 9.99 -9.03 9.79
C PHE A 51 10.33 -10.16 8.84
N PHE A 52 10.94 -11.22 9.36
CA PHE A 52 11.10 -12.48 8.63
C PHE A 52 10.05 -13.48 9.11
N THR A 53 9.49 -14.24 8.19
CA THR A 53 8.57 -15.33 8.53
C THR A 53 9.33 -16.49 9.19
N ASP A 54 8.70 -17.18 10.14
CA ASP A 54 9.29 -18.35 10.81
C ASP A 54 9.42 -19.54 9.83
N SER A 55 8.46 -19.63 8.89
CA SER A 55 8.50 -20.61 7.79
C SER A 55 7.76 -20.09 6.56
N GLY A 56 7.85 -20.83 5.47
CA GLY A 56 7.28 -20.47 4.19
C GLY A 56 8.25 -19.69 3.29
N LYS A 57 7.72 -19.17 2.18
CA LYS A 57 8.54 -18.53 1.16
C LYS A 57 7.83 -17.32 0.56
N ILE A 58 8.59 -16.25 0.29
CA ILE A 58 8.12 -15.04 -0.41
C ILE A 58 8.99 -14.84 -1.64
N VAL A 59 8.36 -14.85 -2.82
CA VAL A 59 9.02 -14.69 -4.12
C VAL A 59 8.45 -13.46 -4.82
N LEU A 60 9.30 -12.53 -5.21
CA LEU A 60 8.93 -11.32 -5.95
C LEU A 60 9.61 -11.33 -7.31
N ASP A 61 8.81 -11.35 -8.37
CA ASP A 61 9.27 -11.35 -9.76
C ASP A 61 10.30 -12.46 -10.05
N GLY A 62 10.02 -13.68 -9.54
CA GLY A 62 10.89 -14.86 -9.66
C GLY A 62 12.05 -14.92 -8.67
N GLU A 63 12.32 -13.85 -7.91
CA GLU A 63 13.39 -13.80 -6.95
C GLU A 63 12.90 -14.13 -5.54
N ASP A 64 13.58 -15.08 -4.87
CA ASP A 64 13.32 -15.36 -3.47
C ASP A 64 13.81 -14.19 -2.60
N ILE A 65 12.86 -13.54 -1.91
CA ILE A 65 13.15 -12.42 -1.02
C ILE A 65 12.95 -12.76 0.46
N THR A 66 12.65 -14.02 0.80
CA THR A 66 12.24 -14.44 2.15
C THR A 66 13.16 -13.94 3.24
N LEU A 67 14.49 -14.06 3.05
CA LEU A 67 15.49 -13.61 4.01
C LEU A 67 16.23 -12.33 3.61
N LYS A 68 15.70 -11.58 2.60
CA LYS A 68 16.31 -10.30 2.22
C LYS A 68 15.87 -9.20 3.19
N PRO A 69 16.78 -8.40 3.73
CA PRO A 69 16.43 -7.30 4.62
C PRO A 69 15.67 -6.19 3.87
N GLU A 70 14.88 -5.41 4.61
CA GLU A 70 13.99 -4.37 4.12
C GLU A 70 14.66 -3.41 3.11
N PHE A 71 15.88 -2.92 3.41
CA PHE A 71 16.59 -1.98 2.51
C PHE A 71 16.92 -2.55 1.13
N LYS A 72 17.05 -3.89 1.00
CA LYS A 72 17.21 -4.56 -0.30
C LYS A 72 15.88 -4.70 -1.03
N ARG A 73 14.79 -4.97 -0.28
CA ARG A 73 13.45 -5.08 -0.85
C ARG A 73 12.88 -3.73 -1.25
N ALA A 74 13.18 -2.65 -0.51
CA ALA A 74 12.75 -1.28 -0.81
C ALA A 74 13.16 -0.77 -2.20
N ARG A 75 14.15 -1.39 -2.84
CA ARG A 75 14.50 -1.09 -4.24
C ARG A 75 13.48 -1.60 -5.26
N LYS A 76 12.61 -2.53 -4.86
CA LYS A 76 11.61 -3.20 -5.71
C LYS A 76 10.19 -3.06 -5.19
N ILE A 77 10.04 -2.70 -3.91
CA ILE A 77 8.76 -2.57 -3.23
C ILE A 77 8.56 -1.12 -2.83
N GLY A 78 7.56 -0.47 -3.41
CA GLY A 78 7.06 0.82 -2.93
C GLY A 78 6.10 0.58 -1.77
N ARG A 79 6.12 1.45 -0.76
CA ARG A 79 5.20 1.35 0.39
C ARG A 79 4.64 2.70 0.77
N LEU A 80 3.31 2.77 0.90
CA LEU A 80 2.61 3.86 1.57
C LEU A 80 2.16 3.38 2.94
N PHE A 81 2.34 4.24 3.92
CA PHE A 81 1.96 4.01 5.30
C PHE A 81 0.63 4.70 5.61
N GLN A 82 -0.07 4.23 6.62
CA GLN A 82 -1.25 4.88 7.18
C GLN A 82 -0.93 6.32 7.64
N ASP A 83 0.22 6.50 8.31
CA ASP A 83 0.77 7.81 8.63
C ASP A 83 1.76 8.25 7.54
N PRO A 84 1.41 9.29 6.72
CA PRO A 84 2.27 9.75 5.64
C PRO A 84 3.59 10.37 6.10
N MET A 85 3.74 10.71 7.40
CA MET A 85 5.01 11.16 7.97
C MET A 85 6.09 10.08 7.91
N ARG A 86 5.70 8.80 7.97
CA ARG A 86 6.64 7.68 7.91
C ARG A 86 7.22 7.44 6.51
N GLY A 87 6.58 7.96 5.48
CA GLY A 87 7.01 7.83 4.08
C GLY A 87 7.80 9.04 3.56
N SER A 88 8.05 10.05 4.38
CA SER A 88 8.70 11.31 3.99
C SER A 88 9.67 11.80 5.04
N ALA A 89 10.56 12.73 4.65
CA ALA A 89 11.42 13.51 5.54
C ALA A 89 10.76 14.90 5.77
N PRO A 90 10.04 15.11 6.89
CA PRO A 90 9.18 16.28 7.06
C PRO A 90 9.93 17.60 7.12
N ASP A 91 11.19 17.60 7.59
CA ASP A 91 12.03 18.78 7.68
C ASP A 91 12.70 19.14 6.35
N MET A 92 12.68 18.24 5.37
CA MET A 92 13.19 18.47 4.02
C MET A 92 12.10 19.05 3.12
N THR A 93 12.51 19.77 2.09
CA THR A 93 11.61 20.32 1.07
C THR A 93 11.00 19.24 0.21
N ILE A 94 9.93 19.58 -0.55
CA ILE A 94 9.29 18.68 -1.51
C ILE A 94 10.30 18.19 -2.55
N GLU A 95 11.10 19.09 -3.12
CA GLU A 95 12.11 18.73 -4.13
C GLU A 95 13.21 17.83 -3.58
N GLU A 96 13.64 18.02 -2.33
CA GLU A 96 14.62 17.16 -1.68
C GLU A 96 14.06 15.76 -1.41
N ASN A 97 12.81 15.65 -0.96
CA ASN A 97 12.12 14.37 -0.79
C ASN A 97 12.02 13.60 -2.12
N LEU A 98 11.67 14.31 -3.21
CA LEU A 98 11.60 13.70 -4.54
C LEU A 98 12.99 13.29 -5.06
N ALA A 99 14.03 14.08 -4.78
CA ALA A 99 15.41 13.74 -5.16
C ALA A 99 15.89 12.48 -4.44
N LEU A 100 15.53 12.29 -3.17
CA LEU A 100 15.79 11.04 -2.44
C LEU A 100 15.09 9.86 -3.09
N ALA A 101 13.80 10.00 -3.42
CA ALA A 101 13.01 8.95 -4.06
C ALA A 101 13.53 8.60 -5.47
N ALA A 102 13.97 9.62 -6.22
CA ALA A 102 14.56 9.44 -7.55
C ALA A 102 15.93 8.76 -7.51
N GLY A 103 16.61 8.76 -6.35
CA GLY A 103 18.00 8.31 -6.24
C GLY A 103 19.00 9.26 -6.96
N SER A 104 18.57 10.51 -7.24
CA SER A 104 19.32 11.48 -8.05
C SER A 104 20.22 12.38 -7.23
N GLY A 105 20.46 12.11 -5.95
CA GLY A 105 21.27 12.95 -5.09
C GLY A 105 22.23 12.19 -4.19
N GLY A 106 23.54 12.46 -4.27
CA GLY A 106 24.39 12.25 -3.10
C GLY A 106 23.97 13.24 -2.00
N TRP A 107 24.11 12.91 -0.74
CA TRP A 107 23.70 13.71 0.43
C TRP A 107 24.12 15.20 0.41
N LEU A 108 25.05 15.60 -0.44
CA LEU A 108 25.58 16.95 -0.55
C LEU A 108 25.29 17.61 -1.92
N SER A 109 24.51 16.99 -2.80
CA SER A 109 24.25 17.54 -4.12
C SER A 109 22.97 18.36 -4.15
N HIS A 110 23.05 19.59 -4.66
CA HIS A 110 21.87 20.39 -4.97
C HIS A 110 21.04 19.69 -6.06
N VAL A 111 19.72 19.76 -5.93
CA VAL A 111 18.78 19.25 -6.96
C VAL A 111 19.10 19.98 -8.27
N LYS A 112 19.42 19.23 -9.32
CA LYS A 112 19.73 19.80 -10.64
C LYS A 112 18.49 20.44 -11.25
N LYS A 113 18.67 21.44 -12.09
CA LYS A 113 17.55 22.12 -12.76
C LYS A 113 16.69 21.13 -13.57
N SER A 114 17.32 20.21 -14.29
CA SER A 114 16.62 19.15 -15.05
C SER A 114 15.71 18.28 -14.18
N ASP A 115 16.18 17.92 -12.98
CA ASP A 115 15.43 17.08 -12.06
C ASP A 115 14.26 17.88 -11.46
N ARG A 116 14.49 19.16 -11.14
CA ARG A 116 13.46 20.07 -10.66
C ARG A 116 12.32 20.26 -11.67
N ASP A 117 12.65 20.41 -12.95
CA ASP A 117 11.66 20.55 -14.00
C ASP A 117 10.84 19.25 -14.16
N ALA A 118 11.48 18.07 -14.11
CA ALA A 118 10.81 16.78 -14.12
C ALA A 118 9.94 16.55 -12.87
N PHE A 119 10.39 16.99 -11.69
CA PHE A 119 9.58 16.92 -10.46
C PHE A 119 8.33 17.79 -10.56
N ARG A 120 8.48 19.03 -11.08
CA ARG A 120 7.35 19.95 -11.28
C ARG A 120 6.31 19.35 -12.21
N GLU A 121 6.72 18.80 -13.34
CA GLU A 121 5.81 18.13 -14.28
C GLU A 121 5.03 16.99 -13.61
N ARG A 122 5.70 16.12 -12.86
CA ARG A 122 5.04 15.02 -12.15
C ARG A 122 4.11 15.51 -11.05
N LEU A 123 4.50 16.52 -10.26
CA LEU A 123 3.67 17.08 -9.21
C LEU A 123 2.39 17.72 -9.77
N SER A 124 2.45 18.36 -10.95
CA SER A 124 1.28 18.97 -11.58
C SER A 124 0.18 17.94 -11.92
N LEU A 125 0.55 16.66 -12.13
CA LEU A 125 -0.41 15.59 -12.37
C LEU A 125 -1.30 15.31 -11.14
N LEU A 126 -0.82 15.66 -9.93
CA LEU A 126 -1.57 15.52 -8.69
C LEU A 126 -2.69 16.57 -8.54
N LYS A 127 -2.59 17.70 -9.25
CA LYS A 127 -3.55 18.83 -9.20
C LYS A 127 -3.76 19.38 -7.77
N MET A 128 -2.70 19.40 -6.96
CA MET A 128 -2.73 19.83 -5.55
C MET A 128 -1.90 21.09 -5.28
N GLY A 129 -1.35 21.74 -6.33
CA GLY A 129 -0.53 22.93 -6.24
C GLY A 129 0.84 22.71 -5.58
N LEU A 130 1.34 21.48 -5.57
CA LEU A 130 2.63 21.12 -5.01
C LEU A 130 3.78 21.57 -5.93
N GLU A 131 3.54 21.63 -7.22
CA GLU A 131 4.48 22.08 -8.27
C GLU A 131 4.97 23.51 -8.07
N ASP A 132 4.18 24.35 -7.41
CA ASP A 132 4.51 25.77 -7.13
C ASP A 132 5.17 25.95 -5.75
N ARG A 133 5.25 24.89 -4.95
CA ARG A 133 5.73 24.92 -3.55
C ARG A 133 6.90 23.98 -3.30
N MET A 134 7.70 23.70 -4.30
CA MET A 134 8.76 22.66 -4.25
C MET A 134 9.83 22.91 -3.18
N THR A 135 10.05 24.16 -2.79
CA THR A 135 11.01 24.55 -1.72
C THR A 135 10.36 24.59 -0.33
N GLN A 136 9.07 24.25 -0.21
CA GLN A 136 8.38 24.20 1.08
C GLN A 136 8.72 22.88 1.81
N PRO A 137 8.99 22.92 3.13
CA PRO A 137 9.12 21.71 3.94
C PRO A 137 7.87 20.83 3.89
N VAL A 138 8.06 19.53 3.77
CA VAL A 138 6.95 18.54 3.66
C VAL A 138 6.09 18.53 4.92
N GLY A 139 6.67 18.82 6.09
CA GLY A 139 5.96 18.94 7.36
C GLY A 139 4.83 19.98 7.37
N LEU A 140 4.87 20.98 6.48
CA LEU A 140 3.86 22.04 6.35
C LEU A 140 2.73 21.69 5.38
N LEU A 141 2.76 20.52 4.74
CA LEU A 141 1.70 20.05 3.85
C LEU A 141 0.49 19.54 4.63
N SER A 142 -0.70 19.63 4.03
CA SER A 142 -1.87 18.94 4.56
C SER A 142 -1.68 17.42 4.50
N GLY A 143 -2.47 16.67 5.26
CA GLY A 143 -2.41 15.20 5.25
C GLY A 143 -2.55 14.62 3.84
N GLY A 144 -3.55 15.08 3.07
CA GLY A 144 -3.76 14.61 1.70
C GLY A 144 -2.65 14.99 0.73
N GLN A 145 -2.13 16.23 0.82
CA GLN A 145 -0.98 16.67 0.01
C GLN A 145 0.26 15.81 0.30
N ARG A 146 0.50 15.51 1.57
CA ARG A 146 1.63 14.66 1.98
C ARG A 146 1.42 13.22 1.51
N GLN A 147 0.21 12.70 1.59
CA GLN A 147 -0.11 11.36 1.12
C GLN A 147 0.07 11.24 -0.41
N ALA A 148 -0.39 12.23 -1.18
CA ALA A 148 -0.18 12.26 -2.62
C ALA A 148 1.32 12.39 -2.98
N LEU A 149 2.07 13.19 -2.23
CA LEU A 149 3.52 13.28 -2.39
C LEU A 149 4.21 11.94 -2.11
N THR A 150 3.87 11.25 -1.00
CA THR A 150 4.47 9.95 -0.68
C THR A 150 4.11 8.89 -1.71
N LEU A 151 2.91 8.93 -2.29
CA LEU A 151 2.55 8.08 -3.43
C LEU A 151 3.45 8.36 -4.64
N MET A 152 3.65 9.63 -4.99
CA MET A 152 4.54 10.02 -6.08
C MET A 152 5.97 9.55 -5.82
N MET A 153 6.47 9.69 -4.58
CA MET A 153 7.80 9.21 -4.19
C MET A 153 7.91 7.68 -4.32
N ALA A 154 6.94 6.93 -3.81
CA ALA A 154 6.94 5.47 -3.84
C ALA A 154 6.82 4.89 -5.27
N THR A 155 6.33 5.69 -6.22
CA THR A 155 6.13 5.30 -7.62
C THR A 155 7.01 6.09 -8.59
N TYR A 156 7.90 6.94 -8.09
CA TYR A 156 8.82 7.72 -8.94
C TYR A 156 9.65 6.81 -9.86
N ASN A 157 10.25 5.79 -9.29
CA ASN A 157 10.79 4.64 -10.00
C ASN A 157 9.76 3.51 -9.85
N PRO A 158 9.04 3.09 -10.92
CA PRO A 158 7.96 2.12 -10.82
C PRO A 158 8.38 0.85 -10.07
N PRO A 159 7.78 0.56 -8.90
CA PRO A 159 8.14 -0.62 -8.12
C PRO A 159 7.56 -1.89 -8.77
N LYS A 160 8.14 -3.05 -8.43
CA LYS A 160 7.59 -4.36 -8.81
C LYS A 160 6.33 -4.72 -8.01
N LEU A 161 6.20 -4.14 -6.82
CA LEU A 161 5.04 -4.27 -5.94
C LEU A 161 4.82 -2.96 -5.19
N LEU A 162 3.60 -2.47 -5.18
CA LEU A 162 3.16 -1.35 -4.36
C LEU A 162 2.32 -1.87 -3.20
N LEU A 163 2.73 -1.55 -1.97
CA LEU A 163 2.00 -1.85 -0.74
C LEU A 163 1.32 -0.58 -0.23
N LEU A 164 0.01 -0.61 -0.10
CA LEU A 164 -0.82 0.51 0.38
C LEU A 164 -1.46 0.12 1.72
N ASP A 165 -0.97 0.69 2.82
CA ASP A 165 -1.39 0.36 4.18
C ASP A 165 -2.36 1.43 4.69
N GLU A 166 -3.66 1.22 4.50
CA GLU A 166 -4.74 2.13 4.95
C GLU A 166 -4.47 3.62 4.64
N HIS A 167 -3.88 3.87 3.49
CA HIS A 167 -3.26 5.14 3.12
C HIS A 167 -4.23 6.33 3.02
N THR A 168 -5.54 6.12 3.13
CA THR A 168 -6.56 7.17 3.14
C THR A 168 -7.31 7.28 4.47
N ALA A 169 -7.07 6.37 5.43
CA ALA A 169 -7.88 6.27 6.66
C ALA A 169 -7.75 7.47 7.60
N ALA A 170 -6.63 8.21 7.55
CA ALA A 170 -6.39 9.38 8.40
C ALA A 170 -6.83 10.72 7.74
N LEU A 171 -7.47 10.65 6.57
CA LEU A 171 -7.89 11.83 5.80
C LEU A 171 -9.39 12.08 5.98
N ASP A 172 -9.81 13.34 5.78
CA ASP A 172 -11.22 13.64 5.62
C ASP A 172 -11.79 13.00 4.34
N PRO A 173 -13.10 12.73 4.25
CA PRO A 173 -13.69 11.97 3.15
C PRO A 173 -13.37 12.53 1.76
N VAL A 174 -13.47 13.85 1.56
CA VAL A 174 -13.24 14.48 0.26
C VAL A 174 -11.77 14.33 -0.18
N THR A 175 -10.86 14.53 0.77
CA THR A 175 -9.42 14.36 0.53
C THR A 175 -9.08 12.88 0.31
N ALA A 176 -9.70 11.96 1.05
CA ALA A 176 -9.52 10.52 0.89
C ALA A 176 -9.91 10.06 -0.52
N ASP A 177 -11.07 10.50 -1.03
CA ASP A 177 -11.54 10.19 -2.39
C ASP A 177 -10.55 10.72 -3.45
N THR A 178 -10.08 11.97 -3.27
CA THR A 178 -9.10 12.57 -4.18
C THR A 178 -7.80 11.75 -4.22
N VAL A 179 -7.27 11.36 -3.05
CA VAL A 179 -6.05 10.55 -2.96
C VAL A 179 -6.26 9.16 -3.55
N LEU A 180 -7.43 8.57 -3.32
CA LEU A 180 -7.78 7.26 -3.89
C LEU A 180 -7.85 7.31 -5.42
N ASP A 181 -8.45 8.36 -5.99
CA ASP A 181 -8.50 8.53 -7.45
C ASP A 181 -7.12 8.74 -8.08
N ILE A 182 -6.24 9.51 -7.42
CA ILE A 182 -4.84 9.62 -7.84
C ILE A 182 -4.17 8.25 -7.78
N THR A 183 -4.40 7.49 -6.70
CA THR A 183 -3.83 6.15 -6.53
C THR A 183 -4.29 5.20 -7.64
N LYS A 184 -5.58 5.16 -7.95
CA LYS A 184 -6.15 4.36 -9.05
C LYS A 184 -5.50 4.72 -10.39
N LYS A 185 -5.37 6.02 -10.66
CA LYS A 185 -4.74 6.51 -11.89
C LYS A 185 -3.29 6.04 -12.00
N VAL A 186 -2.48 6.25 -10.94
CA VAL A 186 -1.06 5.88 -10.91
C VAL A 186 -0.89 4.37 -11.07
N VAL A 187 -1.67 3.55 -10.36
CA VAL A 187 -1.63 2.08 -10.45
C VAL A 187 -1.97 1.61 -11.87
N LYS A 188 -3.03 2.15 -12.47
CA LYS A 188 -3.49 1.78 -13.81
C LYS A 188 -2.52 2.20 -14.91
N GLU A 189 -2.09 3.48 -14.92
CA GLU A 189 -1.20 4.03 -15.96
C GLU A 189 0.17 3.35 -15.99
N ASN A 190 0.67 2.94 -14.82
CA ASN A 190 1.97 2.26 -14.72
C ASN A 190 1.84 0.72 -14.66
N SER A 191 0.63 0.17 -14.81
CA SER A 191 0.36 -1.28 -14.69
C SER A 191 1.01 -1.90 -13.45
N LEU A 192 0.92 -1.23 -12.31
CA LEU A 192 1.59 -1.65 -11.07
C LEU A 192 0.90 -2.88 -10.47
N THR A 193 1.71 -3.82 -9.99
CA THR A 193 1.20 -4.84 -9.07
C THR A 193 0.99 -4.19 -7.71
N CYS A 194 -0.20 -4.30 -7.14
CA CYS A 194 -0.57 -3.60 -5.93
C CYS A 194 -1.26 -4.52 -4.92
N LEU A 195 -0.94 -4.37 -3.64
CA LEU A 195 -1.70 -4.95 -2.53
C LEU A 195 -2.09 -3.82 -1.59
N MET A 196 -3.39 -3.61 -1.39
CA MET A 196 -3.94 -2.54 -0.56
C MET A 196 -4.67 -3.11 0.64
N ILE A 197 -4.20 -2.79 1.84
CA ILE A 197 -5.01 -2.94 3.05
C ILE A 197 -5.98 -1.76 3.14
N THR A 198 -7.26 -2.06 3.35
CA THR A 198 -8.27 -1.06 3.62
C THR A 198 -9.37 -1.62 4.51
N HIS A 199 -9.99 -0.77 5.31
CA HIS A 199 -11.23 -1.07 6.01
C HIS A 199 -12.46 -0.64 5.21
N ASN A 200 -12.29 0.16 4.17
CA ASN A 200 -13.36 0.59 3.28
C ASN A 200 -13.56 -0.44 2.16
N MET A 201 -14.70 -1.13 2.19
CA MET A 201 -15.04 -2.17 1.21
C MET A 201 -15.28 -1.59 -0.19
N GLN A 202 -15.79 -0.36 -0.27
CA GLN A 202 -15.97 0.34 -1.53
C GLN A 202 -14.59 0.58 -2.20
N SER A 203 -13.62 1.09 -1.44
CA SER A 203 -12.25 1.30 -1.94
C SER A 203 -11.59 0.00 -2.40
N ALA A 204 -11.84 -1.12 -1.68
CA ALA A 204 -11.32 -2.44 -2.08
C ALA A 204 -11.91 -2.89 -3.43
N LEU A 205 -13.22 -2.64 -3.65
CA LEU A 205 -13.87 -2.94 -4.92
C LEU A 205 -13.44 -2.01 -6.05
N GLU A 206 -13.15 -0.75 -5.77
CA GLU A 206 -12.83 0.25 -6.79
C GLU A 206 -11.39 0.15 -7.30
N LEU A 207 -10.41 -0.13 -6.42
CA LEU A 207 -9.01 -0.25 -6.81
C LEU A 207 -8.66 -1.67 -7.28
N GLY A 208 -9.21 -2.70 -6.59
CA GLY A 208 -8.76 -4.08 -6.74
C GLY A 208 -9.39 -4.81 -7.92
N ASN A 209 -8.60 -5.58 -8.66
CA ASN A 209 -9.10 -6.63 -9.57
C ASN A 209 -9.65 -7.82 -8.78
N ARG A 210 -9.10 -8.08 -7.59
CA ARG A 210 -9.50 -9.16 -6.68
C ARG A 210 -9.60 -8.64 -5.26
N THR A 211 -10.43 -9.31 -4.45
CA THR A 211 -10.63 -9.01 -3.04
C THR A 211 -10.29 -10.23 -2.22
N VAL A 212 -9.39 -10.06 -1.26
CA VAL A 212 -8.96 -11.10 -0.32
C VAL A 212 -9.37 -10.69 1.09
N MET A 213 -9.87 -11.63 1.88
CA MET A 213 -10.18 -11.37 3.30
C MET A 213 -9.33 -12.24 4.21
N MET A 214 -8.85 -11.65 5.28
CA MET A 214 -8.09 -12.33 6.33
C MET A 214 -8.83 -12.30 7.66
N ALA A 215 -8.74 -13.41 8.38
CA ALA A 215 -9.11 -13.52 9.80
C ALA A 215 -8.14 -14.50 10.48
N ASP A 216 -7.77 -14.20 11.73
CA ASP A 216 -6.95 -15.07 12.58
C ASP A 216 -5.69 -15.61 11.88
N GLY A 217 -5.00 -14.74 11.13
CA GLY A 217 -3.77 -15.07 10.41
C GLY A 217 -3.96 -15.91 9.16
N ARG A 218 -5.20 -16.17 8.70
CA ARG A 218 -5.53 -17.00 7.53
C ARG A 218 -6.27 -16.22 6.46
N ILE A 219 -6.14 -16.64 5.21
CA ILE A 219 -7.03 -16.19 4.14
C ILE A 219 -8.33 -17.00 4.25
N ILE A 220 -9.46 -16.30 4.46
CA ILE A 220 -10.80 -16.89 4.60
C ILE A 220 -11.66 -16.68 3.37
N PHE A 221 -11.27 -15.80 2.47
CA PHE A 221 -11.96 -15.48 1.24
C PHE A 221 -10.99 -14.93 0.20
N ASP A 222 -11.12 -15.36 -1.04
CA ASP A 222 -10.35 -14.89 -2.19
C ASP A 222 -11.22 -15.01 -3.44
N THR A 223 -11.45 -13.89 -4.13
CA THR A 223 -12.27 -13.86 -5.35
C THR A 223 -11.42 -14.06 -6.59
N SER A 224 -12.01 -14.58 -7.66
CA SER A 224 -11.51 -14.33 -9.02
C SER A 224 -11.86 -12.90 -9.46
N GLU A 225 -11.28 -12.43 -10.56
CA GLU A 225 -11.62 -11.14 -11.14
C GLU A 225 -13.09 -11.09 -11.60
N GLU A 226 -13.56 -12.16 -12.25
CA GLU A 226 -14.95 -12.29 -12.73
C GLU A 226 -15.98 -12.31 -11.58
N GLU A 227 -15.67 -12.97 -10.47
CA GLU A 227 -16.50 -12.97 -9.27
C GLU A 227 -16.54 -11.59 -8.62
N ARG A 228 -15.38 -10.93 -8.53
CA ARG A 228 -15.26 -9.61 -7.94
C ARG A 228 -16.12 -8.57 -8.65
N GLU A 229 -16.20 -8.59 -9.98
CA GLU A 229 -17.02 -7.66 -10.76
C GLU A 229 -18.50 -7.73 -10.42
N LYS A 230 -18.97 -8.88 -9.93
CA LYS A 230 -20.36 -9.11 -9.54
C LYS A 230 -20.66 -8.79 -8.09
N LEU A 231 -19.63 -8.57 -7.27
CA LEU A 231 -19.79 -8.31 -5.84
C LEU A 231 -20.13 -6.85 -5.56
N SER A 232 -21.15 -6.67 -4.73
CA SER A 232 -21.48 -5.40 -4.10
C SER A 232 -20.83 -5.28 -2.71
N VAL A 233 -20.81 -4.08 -2.14
CA VAL A 233 -20.40 -3.85 -0.74
C VAL A 233 -21.23 -4.71 0.22
N ASN A 234 -22.55 -4.83 -0.03
CA ASN A 234 -23.44 -5.66 0.81
C ASN A 234 -23.06 -7.15 0.75
N ASP A 235 -22.63 -7.64 -0.40
CA ASP A 235 -22.16 -9.03 -0.51
C ASP A 235 -20.88 -9.25 0.29
N LEU A 236 -19.91 -8.30 0.19
CA LEU A 236 -18.68 -8.36 0.99
C LEU A 236 -18.98 -8.31 2.49
N LEU A 237 -19.91 -7.45 2.92
CA LEU A 237 -20.35 -7.38 4.34
C LEU A 237 -20.95 -8.71 4.79
N ARG A 238 -21.81 -9.33 3.98
CA ARG A 238 -22.41 -10.63 4.28
C ARG A 238 -21.33 -11.71 4.41
N ILE A 239 -20.45 -11.83 3.40
CA ILE A 239 -19.36 -12.81 3.39
C ILE A 239 -18.45 -12.61 4.61
N PHE A 240 -18.13 -11.38 4.95
CA PHE A 240 -17.31 -11.07 6.10
C PHE A 240 -17.97 -11.52 7.42
N LYS A 241 -19.26 -11.20 7.61
CA LYS A 241 -20.03 -11.65 8.79
C LYS A 241 -20.14 -13.16 8.91
N GLU A 242 -20.37 -13.85 7.81
CA GLU A 242 -20.48 -15.31 7.75
C GLU A 242 -19.17 -15.99 8.13
N ASN A 243 -18.02 -15.43 7.70
CA ASN A 243 -16.70 -16.04 7.90
C ASN A 243 -16.03 -15.66 9.21
N VAL A 244 -16.31 -14.47 9.77
CA VAL A 244 -15.64 -13.97 10.98
C VAL A 244 -16.51 -14.11 12.24
N GLY A 245 -17.82 -14.41 12.05
CA GLY A 245 -18.75 -14.60 13.18
C GLY A 245 -19.15 -13.29 13.87
N LYS A 246 -19.98 -13.43 14.91
CA LYS A 246 -20.66 -12.32 15.62
C LYS A 246 -19.76 -11.34 16.39
N ALA A 247 -18.44 -11.43 16.29
CA ALA A 247 -17.49 -10.61 17.05
C ALA A 247 -17.33 -9.16 16.54
N LEU A 248 -18.08 -8.74 15.52
CA LEU A 248 -17.80 -7.54 14.72
C LEU A 248 -18.78 -6.37 14.94
N ASP A 249 -19.65 -6.42 15.93
CA ASP A 249 -20.64 -5.33 16.14
C ASP A 249 -20.00 -3.95 16.46
N ASN A 250 -18.68 -3.89 16.65
CA ASN A 250 -17.94 -2.66 16.98
C ASN A 250 -16.81 -2.31 15.97
N ASP A 251 -16.68 -3.00 14.85
CA ASP A 251 -15.61 -2.68 13.90
C ASP A 251 -16.04 -1.57 12.92
N ARG A 252 -15.19 -0.56 12.74
CA ARG A 252 -15.42 0.58 11.82
C ARG A 252 -15.74 0.19 10.38
N MET A 253 -15.43 -1.05 9.99
CA MET A 253 -15.80 -1.60 8.69
C MET A 253 -17.32 -1.65 8.45
N LEU A 254 -18.11 -1.62 9.51
CA LEU A 254 -19.59 -1.69 9.43
C LEU A 254 -20.24 -0.30 9.39
N LEU A 255 -19.48 0.76 9.63
CA LEU A 255 -19.99 2.13 9.83
C LEU A 255 -19.61 3.11 8.70
N THR A 256 -18.88 2.68 7.71
CA THR A 256 -18.53 3.42 6.47
C THR A 256 -19.00 2.65 5.25
#